data_411d5b88711cb71b85c585a1d0a69c9e
#
_entry.id   411d5b88711cb71b85c585a1d0a69c9e
#
_cell.length_a   1.000
_cell.length_b   1.000
_cell.length_c   1.000
_cell.angle_alpha   90.00
_cell.angle_beta   90.00
_cell.angle_gamma   90.00
#
_symmetry.space_group_name_H-M   'P 1'
#
loop_
_entity.id
_entity.type
_entity.pdbx_description
1 polymer ?
#
loop_
_entity_poly.entity_id
_entity_poly.type
_entity_poly.pdbx_seq_one_letter_code
_entity_poly.pdbx_strand_id
1 'polypeptide(L)'
;MLDTHARKHVQPVVEKTADVLLKKGFTADGVTKIAFAVGMSSGVFIYLDQPLWAVFVLWFSGYLDVVDGTMARKTKPSSWGTLLDISFDRLVEISVIIGLAFRFPDSMWALLLLSVSIIVAMTVFLTVGALSDKPGMKSFYYQAGLAERTEGFILFTLMIIFSTYLTAFTLIFFAVQVVTILQRLSEAKRILK
;
A
#
# COMPACT_ATOMS: atom_id res chain seq x y z
N MET A 1 -3.62 -10.50 -5.99
CA MET A 1 -3.36 -11.65 -6.89
C MET A 1 -1.87 -11.89 -7.13
N LEU A 2 -1.09 -10.87 -7.51
CA LEU A 2 0.37 -10.99 -7.65
C LEU A 2 1.04 -11.32 -6.32
N ASP A 3 0.60 -10.76 -5.21
CA ASP A 3 1.12 -11.05 -3.86
C ASP A 3 1.12 -12.55 -3.53
N THR A 4 0.10 -13.28 -3.94
CA THR A 4 -0.01 -14.71 -3.63
C THR A 4 1.01 -15.56 -4.41
N HIS A 5 1.31 -15.17 -5.66
CA HIS A 5 2.23 -15.92 -6.52
C HIS A 5 3.70 -15.52 -6.31
N ALA A 6 3.99 -14.22 -6.18
CA ALA A 6 5.32 -13.70 -5.92
C ALA A 6 5.83 -14.06 -4.51
N ARG A 7 4.93 -14.19 -3.55
CA ARG A 7 5.25 -14.45 -2.15
C ARG A 7 6.11 -15.69 -1.95
N LYS A 8 5.84 -16.78 -2.68
CA LYS A 8 6.64 -18.01 -2.57
C LYS A 8 8.12 -17.82 -2.86
N HIS A 9 8.47 -16.93 -3.78
CA HIS A 9 9.85 -16.68 -4.17
C HIS A 9 10.57 -15.66 -3.27
N VAL A 10 9.84 -14.71 -2.72
CA VAL A 10 10.38 -13.64 -1.87
C VAL A 10 10.41 -14.03 -0.40
N GLN A 11 9.51 -14.92 0.03
CA GLN A 11 9.33 -15.34 1.41
C GLN A 11 10.63 -15.79 2.11
N PRO A 12 11.53 -16.59 1.52
CA PRO A 12 12.76 -17.02 2.21
C PRO A 12 13.69 -15.85 2.55
N VAL A 13 13.77 -14.84 1.65
CA VAL A 13 14.59 -13.64 1.88
C VAL A 13 13.96 -12.77 2.98
N VAL A 14 12.64 -12.59 2.94
CA VAL A 14 11.88 -11.84 3.94
C VAL A 14 12.03 -12.48 5.33
N GLU A 15 11.89 -13.80 5.43
CA GLU A 15 12.05 -14.53 6.70
C GLU A 15 13.45 -14.39 7.27
N LYS A 16 14.47 -14.52 6.44
CA LYS A 16 15.87 -14.35 6.86
C LYS A 16 16.11 -12.92 7.36
N THR A 17 15.59 -11.92 6.67
CA THR A 17 15.72 -10.52 7.09
C THR A 17 14.99 -10.27 8.40
N ALA A 18 13.76 -10.77 8.55
CA ALA A 18 12.99 -10.67 9.79
C ALA A 18 13.74 -11.29 10.97
N ASP A 19 14.33 -12.49 10.78
CA ASP A 19 15.11 -13.16 11.84
C ASP A 19 16.37 -12.39 12.24
N VAL A 20 17.06 -11.79 11.26
CA VAL A 20 18.24 -10.95 11.53
C VAL A 20 17.86 -9.70 12.32
N LEU A 21 16.76 -9.04 11.94
CA LEU A 21 16.29 -7.82 12.63
C LEU A 21 15.83 -8.14 14.05
N LEU A 22 15.07 -9.23 14.24
CA LEU A 22 14.65 -9.69 15.56
C LEU A 22 15.85 -10.03 16.47
N LYS A 23 16.87 -10.72 15.95
CA LYS A 23 18.11 -11.00 16.68
C LYS A 23 18.88 -9.75 17.08
N LYS A 24 18.78 -8.68 16.28
CA LYS A 24 19.38 -7.36 16.58
C LYS A 24 18.53 -6.52 17.56
N GLY A 25 17.40 -7.01 18.03
CA GLY A 25 16.53 -6.32 18.98
C GLY A 25 15.55 -5.34 18.36
N PHE A 26 15.37 -5.34 17.03
CA PHE A 26 14.32 -4.52 16.40
C PHE A 26 12.95 -5.10 16.69
N THR A 27 11.97 -4.22 16.90
CA THR A 27 10.55 -4.59 17.00
C THR A 27 9.86 -4.45 15.65
N ALA A 28 8.76 -5.18 15.44
CA ALA A 28 7.94 -5.04 14.23
C ALA A 28 7.50 -3.58 14.03
N ASP A 29 6.90 -2.96 15.06
CA ASP A 29 6.46 -1.55 15.01
C ASP A 29 7.62 -0.57 14.72
N GLY A 30 8.85 -0.90 15.16
CA GLY A 30 10.04 -0.11 14.86
C GLY A 30 10.38 -0.16 13.36
N VAL A 31 10.30 -1.34 12.75
CA VAL A 31 10.54 -1.54 11.32
C VAL A 31 9.42 -0.89 10.49
N THR A 32 8.15 -0.98 10.92
CA THR A 32 7.02 -0.27 10.30
C THR A 32 7.26 1.24 10.23
N LYS A 33 7.77 1.85 11.32
CA LYS A 33 8.09 3.30 11.34
C LYS A 33 9.25 3.65 10.39
N ILE A 34 10.25 2.78 10.28
CA ILE A 34 11.36 2.97 9.32
C ILE A 34 10.84 2.84 7.89
N ALA A 35 10.04 1.81 7.60
CA ALA A 35 9.40 1.61 6.30
C ALA A 35 8.58 2.85 5.89
N PHE A 36 7.80 3.39 6.81
CA PHE A 36 7.01 4.61 6.62
C PHE A 36 7.90 5.81 6.28
N ALA A 37 8.94 6.10 7.08
CA ALA A 37 9.82 7.23 6.84
C ALA A 37 10.53 7.13 5.47
N VAL A 38 10.98 5.93 5.10
CA VAL A 38 11.57 5.66 3.78
C VAL A 38 10.53 5.86 2.68
N GLY A 39 9.32 5.32 2.83
CA GLY A 39 8.25 5.44 1.83
C GLY A 39 7.81 6.89 1.61
N MET A 40 7.66 7.66 2.68
CA MET A 40 7.35 9.10 2.61
C MET A 40 8.36 9.90 1.81
N SER A 41 9.64 9.52 1.82
CA SER A 41 10.67 10.19 1.03
C SER A 41 10.47 10.06 -0.48
N SER A 42 9.64 9.09 -0.94
CA SER A 42 9.33 8.94 -2.36
C SER A 42 8.68 10.20 -2.95
N GLY A 43 7.72 10.79 -2.24
CA GLY A 43 7.10 12.05 -2.67
C GLY A 43 8.10 13.21 -2.77
N VAL A 44 9.07 13.27 -1.84
CA VAL A 44 10.14 14.27 -1.87
C VAL A 44 11.04 14.05 -3.10
N PHE A 45 11.46 12.82 -3.39
CA PHE A 45 12.28 12.52 -4.57
C PHE A 45 11.54 12.81 -5.88
N ILE A 46 10.22 12.58 -5.94
CA ILE A 46 9.41 12.98 -7.10
C ILE A 46 9.46 14.51 -7.30
N TYR A 47 9.23 15.27 -6.24
CA TYR A 47 9.28 16.73 -6.29
C TYR A 47 10.65 17.26 -6.74
N LEU A 48 11.74 16.62 -6.29
CA LEU A 48 13.11 16.95 -6.64
C LEU A 48 13.55 16.42 -8.02
N ASP A 49 12.63 15.86 -8.81
CA ASP A 49 12.91 15.31 -10.15
C ASP A 49 13.92 14.14 -10.14
N GLN A 50 13.80 13.26 -9.15
CA GLN A 50 14.64 12.09 -8.97
C GLN A 50 13.82 10.79 -9.06
N PRO A 51 13.27 10.47 -10.25
CA PRO A 51 12.28 9.38 -10.40
C PRO A 51 12.83 8.00 -10.02
N LEU A 52 14.10 7.71 -10.31
CA LEU A 52 14.70 6.41 -9.96
C LEU A 52 14.83 6.21 -8.45
N TRP A 53 15.25 7.28 -7.72
CA TRP A 53 15.28 7.23 -6.27
C TRP A 53 13.88 7.14 -5.65
N ALA A 54 12.92 7.85 -6.22
CA ALA A 54 11.53 7.77 -5.78
C ALA A 54 10.99 6.33 -5.86
N VAL A 55 11.19 5.67 -7.01
CA VAL A 55 10.80 4.27 -7.20
C VAL A 55 11.57 3.34 -6.26
N PHE A 56 12.87 3.52 -6.13
CA PHE A 56 13.69 2.69 -5.25
C PHE A 56 13.20 2.72 -3.81
N VAL A 57 13.00 3.92 -3.23
CA VAL A 57 12.55 4.04 -1.83
C VAL A 57 11.11 3.57 -1.64
N LEU A 58 10.24 3.73 -2.64
CA LEU A 58 8.88 3.20 -2.62
C LEU A 58 8.88 1.67 -2.50
N TRP A 59 9.62 0.98 -3.37
CA TRP A 59 9.70 -0.48 -3.34
C TRP A 59 10.46 -1.00 -2.12
N PHE A 60 11.49 -0.29 -1.66
CA PHE A 60 12.22 -0.64 -0.45
C PHE A 60 11.33 -0.50 0.79
N SER A 61 10.53 0.55 0.88
CA SER A 61 9.49 0.69 1.90
C SER A 61 8.51 -0.48 1.88
N GLY A 62 7.99 -0.87 0.70
CA GLY A 62 7.12 -2.02 0.56
C GLY A 62 7.76 -3.34 0.98
N TYR A 63 9.05 -3.52 0.70
CA TYR A 63 9.81 -4.67 1.18
C TYR A 63 9.89 -4.71 2.72
N LEU A 64 10.24 -3.57 3.35
CA LEU A 64 10.33 -3.46 4.81
C LEU A 64 8.99 -3.76 5.50
N ASP A 65 7.89 -3.35 4.91
CA ASP A 65 6.55 -3.64 5.41
C ASP A 65 6.20 -5.15 5.36
N VAL A 66 6.58 -5.84 4.29
CA VAL A 66 6.42 -7.32 4.26
C VAL A 66 7.28 -7.98 5.34
N VAL A 67 8.45 -7.41 5.63
CA VAL A 67 9.36 -7.88 6.69
C VAL A 67 8.74 -7.65 8.06
N ASP A 68 8.22 -6.45 8.36
CA ASP A 68 7.63 -6.16 9.69
C ASP A 68 6.40 -7.00 9.97
N GLY A 69 5.53 -7.21 8.97
CA GLY A 69 4.41 -8.14 9.10
C GLY A 69 4.85 -9.58 9.37
N THR A 70 6.01 -9.99 8.84
CA THR A 70 6.60 -11.31 9.14
C THR A 70 7.17 -11.34 10.56
N MET A 71 7.84 -10.26 11.01
CA MET A 71 8.31 -10.13 12.39
C MET A 71 7.15 -10.16 13.39
N ALA A 72 6.05 -9.45 13.10
CA ALA A 72 4.86 -9.46 13.94
C ALA A 72 4.26 -10.86 14.09
N ARG A 73 4.16 -11.63 12.99
CA ARG A 73 3.67 -13.03 13.03
C ARG A 73 4.60 -13.97 13.81
N LYS A 74 5.91 -13.72 13.80
CA LYS A 74 6.91 -14.51 14.56
C LYS A 74 6.96 -14.15 16.04
N THR A 75 6.42 -12.98 16.43
CA THR A 75 6.43 -12.51 17.82
C THR A 75 5.02 -12.43 18.38
N LYS A 76 4.43 -11.24 18.44
CA LYS A 76 3.06 -11.00 18.92
C LYS A 76 2.40 -9.92 18.06
N PRO A 77 1.47 -10.29 17.17
CA PRO A 77 0.66 -9.32 16.46
C PRO A 77 -0.13 -8.44 17.45
N SER A 78 -0.25 -7.14 17.15
CA SER A 78 -1.01 -6.20 17.98
C SER A 78 -1.99 -5.39 17.14
N SER A 79 -3.12 -4.99 17.74
CA SER A 79 -4.08 -4.09 17.08
C SER A 79 -3.46 -2.73 16.77
N TRP A 80 -2.53 -2.28 17.61
CA TRP A 80 -1.76 -1.05 17.37
C TRP A 80 -0.87 -1.18 16.14
N GLY A 81 -0.12 -2.28 16.01
CA GLY A 81 0.69 -2.55 14.80
C GLY A 81 -0.15 -2.60 13.54
N THR A 82 -1.35 -3.22 13.60
CA THR A 82 -2.28 -3.23 12.46
C THR A 82 -2.76 -1.81 12.09
N LEU A 83 -3.03 -0.96 13.09
CA LEU A 83 -3.39 0.45 12.85
C LEU A 83 -2.26 1.21 12.15
N LEU A 84 -1.02 1.05 12.65
CA LEU A 84 0.15 1.69 12.05
C LEU A 84 0.36 1.24 10.61
N ASP A 85 0.33 -0.07 10.34
CA ASP A 85 0.46 -0.70 9.02
C ASP A 85 -0.51 -0.05 8.01
N ILE A 86 -1.82 -0.09 8.31
CA ILE A 86 -2.85 0.45 7.42
C ILE A 86 -2.70 1.97 7.22
N SER A 87 -2.43 2.72 8.29
CA SER A 87 -2.35 4.18 8.23
C SER A 87 -1.11 4.65 7.48
N PHE A 88 0.03 4.04 7.74
CA PHE A 88 1.30 4.42 7.13
C PHE A 88 1.36 4.06 5.65
N ASP A 89 0.77 2.94 5.24
CA ASP A 89 0.57 2.61 3.83
C ASP A 89 -0.15 3.74 3.08
N ARG A 90 -1.25 4.23 3.63
CA ARG A 90 -2.02 5.31 3.03
C ARG A 90 -1.22 6.61 2.96
N LEU A 91 -0.47 6.94 4.00
CA LEU A 91 0.38 8.14 3.99
C LEU A 91 1.50 8.06 2.96
N VAL A 92 2.12 6.89 2.77
CA VAL A 92 3.11 6.67 1.71
C VAL A 92 2.49 6.89 0.32
N GLU A 93 1.32 6.32 0.04
CA GLU A 93 0.61 6.54 -1.23
C GLU A 93 0.25 8.01 -1.44
N ILE A 94 -0.24 8.66 -0.39
CA ILE A 94 -0.57 10.10 -0.41
C ILE A 94 0.70 10.93 -0.69
N SER A 95 1.86 10.56 -0.12
CA SER A 95 3.10 11.28 -0.38
C SER A 95 3.51 11.24 -1.86
N VAL A 96 3.36 10.08 -2.51
CA VAL A 96 3.60 9.93 -3.95
C VAL A 96 2.65 10.82 -4.75
N ILE A 97 1.34 10.78 -4.44
CA ILE A 97 0.33 11.58 -5.14
C ILE A 97 0.62 13.08 -4.97
N ILE A 98 0.97 13.52 -3.77
CA ILE A 98 1.31 14.93 -3.48
C ILE A 98 2.58 15.33 -4.25
N GLY A 99 3.62 14.51 -4.25
CA GLY A 99 4.85 14.76 -5.01
C GLY A 99 4.56 14.93 -6.51
N LEU A 100 3.74 14.04 -7.08
CA LEU A 100 3.29 14.14 -8.48
C LEU A 100 2.44 15.38 -8.74
N ALA A 101 1.51 15.72 -7.84
CA ALA A 101 0.64 16.88 -7.99
C ALA A 101 1.42 18.20 -7.99
N PHE A 102 2.41 18.33 -7.09
CA PHE A 102 3.26 19.53 -7.08
C PHE A 102 4.21 19.62 -8.28
N ARG A 103 4.70 18.48 -8.75
CA ARG A 103 5.60 18.45 -9.90
C ARG A 103 4.87 18.63 -11.24
N PHE A 104 3.63 18.12 -11.35
CA PHE A 104 2.83 18.10 -12.58
C PHE A 104 1.42 18.66 -12.34
N PRO A 105 1.26 19.99 -12.17
CA PRO A 105 -0.02 20.62 -11.83
C PRO A 105 -1.13 20.34 -12.83
N ASP A 106 -0.81 20.16 -14.12
CA ASP A 106 -1.80 19.88 -15.18
C ASP A 106 -2.53 18.54 -14.99
N SER A 107 -1.90 17.60 -14.26
CA SER A 107 -2.49 16.30 -13.94
C SER A 107 -3.21 16.27 -12.58
N MET A 108 -3.24 17.39 -11.85
CA MET A 108 -3.75 17.45 -10.47
C MET A 108 -5.20 16.99 -10.36
N TRP A 109 -6.05 17.32 -11.34
CA TRP A 109 -7.44 16.88 -11.36
C TRP A 109 -7.60 15.36 -11.42
N ALA A 110 -6.77 14.66 -12.21
CA ALA A 110 -6.77 13.21 -12.30
C ALA A 110 -6.24 12.56 -11.00
N LEU A 111 -5.18 13.14 -10.41
CA LEU A 111 -4.65 12.71 -9.12
C LEU A 111 -5.67 12.91 -7.99
N LEU A 112 -6.48 13.97 -8.05
CA LEU A 112 -7.59 14.18 -7.11
C LEU A 112 -8.65 13.08 -7.24
N LEU A 113 -9.06 12.74 -8.47
CA LEU A 113 -10.00 11.63 -8.71
C LEU A 113 -9.46 10.30 -8.17
N LEU A 114 -8.19 10.01 -8.42
CA LEU A 114 -7.52 8.84 -7.86
C LEU A 114 -7.57 8.85 -6.33
N SER A 115 -7.20 9.97 -5.70
CA SER A 115 -7.23 10.11 -4.23
C SER A 115 -8.61 9.84 -3.64
N VAL A 116 -9.65 10.40 -4.23
CA VAL A 116 -11.04 10.17 -3.82
C VAL A 116 -11.41 8.70 -3.96
N SER A 117 -11.03 8.05 -5.05
CA SER A 117 -11.32 6.62 -5.24
C SER A 117 -10.60 5.73 -4.22
N ILE A 118 -9.36 6.06 -3.86
CA ILE A 118 -8.62 5.36 -2.80
C ILE A 118 -9.32 5.53 -1.44
N ILE A 119 -9.76 6.75 -1.11
CA ILE A 119 -10.52 7.01 0.13
C ILE A 119 -11.79 6.16 0.17
N VAL A 120 -12.59 6.13 -0.90
CA VAL A 120 -13.81 5.33 -0.96
C VAL A 120 -13.51 3.84 -0.86
N ALA A 121 -12.49 3.34 -1.59
CA ALA A 121 -12.08 1.94 -1.53
C ALA A 121 -11.67 1.50 -0.12
N MET A 122 -10.94 2.39 0.60
CA MET A 122 -10.52 2.13 1.99
C MET A 122 -11.68 2.23 2.97
N THR A 123 -12.60 3.18 2.78
CA THR A 123 -13.80 3.31 3.61
C THR A 123 -14.63 2.03 3.53
N VAL A 124 -14.90 1.52 2.32
CA VAL A 124 -15.62 0.25 2.14
C VAL A 124 -14.88 -0.91 2.82
N PHE A 125 -13.57 -1.02 2.58
CA PHE A 125 -12.75 -2.09 3.14
C PHE A 125 -12.76 -2.11 4.68
N LEU A 126 -12.53 -0.97 5.30
CA LEU A 126 -12.48 -0.85 6.77
C LEU A 126 -13.87 -1.03 7.40
N THR A 127 -14.92 -0.48 6.77
CA THR A 127 -16.29 -0.61 7.28
C THR A 127 -16.76 -2.06 7.22
N VAL A 128 -16.50 -2.77 6.11
CA VAL A 128 -16.84 -4.21 6.03
C VAL A 128 -16.02 -5.03 7.02
N GLY A 129 -14.74 -4.71 7.19
CA GLY A 129 -13.90 -5.33 8.20
C GLY A 129 -14.44 -5.14 9.62
N ALA A 130 -14.94 -3.95 9.94
CA ALA A 130 -15.50 -3.64 11.26
C ALA A 130 -16.89 -4.24 11.51
N LEU A 131 -17.72 -4.38 10.47
CA LEU A 131 -19.09 -4.89 10.59
C LEU A 131 -19.20 -6.42 10.39
N SER A 132 -18.14 -7.07 9.96
CA SER A 132 -18.15 -8.52 9.70
C SER A 132 -17.76 -9.31 10.95
N ASP A 133 -18.59 -10.27 11.35
CA ASP A 133 -18.30 -11.23 12.42
C ASP A 133 -17.34 -12.36 11.99
N LYS A 134 -16.94 -12.38 10.72
CA LYS A 134 -16.08 -13.42 10.17
C LYS A 134 -14.61 -13.20 10.57
N PRO A 135 -13.94 -14.21 11.15
CA PRO A 135 -12.51 -14.13 11.41
C PRO A 135 -11.73 -14.03 10.09
N GLY A 136 -10.83 -13.07 9.98
CA GLY A 136 -9.93 -12.89 8.82
C GLY A 136 -8.50 -13.32 9.13
N MET A 137 -7.63 -13.31 8.12
CA MET A 137 -6.18 -13.55 8.28
C MET A 137 -5.48 -12.45 9.09
N LYS A 138 -6.09 -11.28 9.21
CA LYS A 138 -5.72 -10.17 10.11
C LYS A 138 -6.75 -10.11 11.25
N SER A 139 -6.64 -9.14 12.14
CA SER A 139 -7.60 -8.90 13.23
C SER A 139 -9.03 -8.58 12.79
N PHE A 140 -9.30 -8.51 11.47
CA PHE A 140 -10.60 -8.25 10.86
C PHE A 140 -10.71 -8.95 9.49
N TYR A 141 -11.94 -9.00 8.94
CA TYR A 141 -12.18 -9.63 7.64
C TYR A 141 -11.47 -8.87 6.51
N TYR A 142 -10.64 -9.58 5.74
CA TYR A 142 -9.88 -9.02 4.62
C TYR A 142 -10.59 -9.28 3.30
N GLN A 143 -11.00 -8.22 2.61
CA GLN A 143 -11.54 -8.29 1.25
C GLN A 143 -10.41 -8.09 0.23
N ALA A 144 -10.20 -9.07 -0.63
CA ALA A 144 -9.34 -8.91 -1.79
C ALA A 144 -9.95 -7.92 -2.80
N GLY A 145 -9.10 -7.31 -3.62
CA GLY A 145 -9.51 -6.42 -4.71
C GLY A 145 -8.58 -6.55 -5.91
N LEU A 146 -8.91 -5.91 -7.03
CA LEU A 146 -8.05 -5.86 -8.20
C LEU A 146 -6.83 -4.95 -7.94
N ALA A 147 -7.04 -3.80 -7.29
CA ALA A 147 -5.98 -2.89 -6.86
C ALA A 147 -5.53 -3.25 -5.44
N GLU A 148 -4.69 -4.26 -5.31
CA GLU A 148 -3.96 -4.55 -4.09
C GLU A 148 -2.64 -3.75 -4.06
N ARG A 149 -1.84 -3.93 -3.01
CA ARG A 149 -0.63 -3.13 -2.78
C ARG A 149 0.39 -3.23 -3.92
N THR A 150 0.67 -4.44 -4.39
CA THR A 150 1.66 -4.65 -5.46
C THR A 150 1.21 -4.01 -6.77
N GLU A 151 -0.06 -4.18 -7.15
CA GLU A 151 -0.64 -3.54 -8.33
C GLU A 151 -0.59 -2.02 -8.23
N GLY A 152 -0.89 -1.47 -7.04
CA GLY A 152 -0.77 -0.03 -6.75
C GLY A 152 0.66 0.48 -6.94
N PHE A 153 1.66 -0.25 -6.41
CA PHE A 153 3.07 0.13 -6.54
C PHE A 153 3.58 0.07 -7.99
N ILE A 154 3.10 -0.90 -8.79
CA ILE A 154 3.39 -0.96 -10.23
C ILE A 154 2.82 0.27 -10.93
N LEU A 155 1.56 0.63 -10.66
CA LEU A 155 0.92 1.79 -11.27
C LEU A 155 1.60 3.10 -10.85
N PHE A 156 1.95 3.27 -9.58
CA PHE A 156 2.76 4.40 -9.14
C PHE A 156 4.13 4.44 -9.84
N THR A 157 4.78 3.30 -10.00
CA THR A 157 6.07 3.23 -10.74
C THR A 157 5.90 3.71 -12.17
N LEU A 158 4.84 3.28 -12.88
CA LEU A 158 4.55 3.75 -14.23
C LEU A 158 4.28 5.25 -14.27
N MET A 159 3.52 5.79 -13.31
CA MET A 159 3.24 7.23 -13.18
C MET A 159 4.53 8.04 -12.94
N ILE A 160 5.46 7.53 -12.13
CA ILE A 160 6.72 8.21 -11.79
C ILE A 160 7.69 8.17 -12.98
N ILE A 161 7.90 7.01 -13.59
CA ILE A 161 8.89 6.82 -14.66
C ILE A 161 8.42 7.42 -15.99
N PHE A 162 7.15 7.25 -16.31
CA PHE A 162 6.56 7.73 -17.58
C PHE A 162 5.69 8.96 -17.34
N SER A 163 6.25 9.98 -16.69
CA SER A 163 5.54 11.20 -16.29
C SER A 163 4.88 11.95 -17.45
N THR A 164 5.39 11.81 -18.69
CA THR A 164 4.73 12.34 -19.90
C THR A 164 3.31 11.80 -20.09
N TYR A 165 3.04 10.58 -19.63
CA TYR A 165 1.73 9.93 -19.70
C TYR A 165 1.04 9.87 -18.33
N LEU A 166 1.43 10.73 -17.39
CA LEU A 166 0.95 10.73 -16.01
C LEU A 166 -0.58 10.71 -15.92
N THR A 167 -1.27 11.60 -16.62
CA THR A 167 -2.74 11.65 -16.62
C THR A 167 -3.35 10.33 -17.07
N ALA A 168 -2.82 9.71 -18.13
CA ALA A 168 -3.34 8.45 -18.64
C ALA A 168 -3.18 7.31 -17.63
N PHE A 169 -1.98 7.13 -17.05
CA PHE A 169 -1.74 6.13 -16.02
C PHE A 169 -2.55 6.38 -14.75
N THR A 170 -2.74 7.65 -14.37
CA THR A 170 -3.60 8.01 -13.22
C THR A 170 -5.05 7.62 -13.48
N LEU A 171 -5.58 7.85 -14.67
CA LEU A 171 -6.95 7.46 -15.02
C LEU A 171 -7.12 5.94 -15.12
N ILE A 172 -6.10 5.22 -15.59
CA ILE A 172 -6.08 3.74 -15.55
C ILE A 172 -6.15 3.28 -14.09
N PHE A 173 -5.33 3.85 -13.21
CA PHE A 173 -5.35 3.49 -11.79
C PHE A 173 -6.70 3.81 -11.15
N PHE A 174 -7.27 4.97 -11.44
CA PHE A 174 -8.61 5.35 -11.01
C PHE A 174 -9.66 4.32 -11.45
N ALA A 175 -9.64 3.89 -12.72
CA ALA A 175 -10.56 2.87 -13.23
C ALA A 175 -10.41 1.52 -12.50
N VAL A 176 -9.17 1.08 -12.24
CA VAL A 176 -8.87 -0.14 -11.47
C VAL A 176 -9.38 -0.02 -10.03
N GLN A 177 -9.25 1.16 -9.41
CA GLN A 177 -9.82 1.42 -8.08
C GLN A 177 -11.35 1.37 -8.07
N VAL A 178 -12.02 1.94 -9.08
CA VAL A 178 -13.48 1.87 -9.21
C VAL A 178 -13.95 0.42 -9.32
N VAL A 179 -13.28 -0.40 -10.14
CA VAL A 179 -13.57 -1.83 -10.24
C VAL A 179 -13.40 -2.51 -8.87
N THR A 180 -12.32 -2.21 -8.14
CA THR A 180 -12.07 -2.74 -6.80
C THR A 180 -13.19 -2.36 -5.82
N ILE A 181 -13.67 -1.11 -5.86
CA ILE A 181 -14.79 -0.64 -5.01
C ILE A 181 -16.05 -1.45 -5.32
N LEU A 182 -16.40 -1.63 -6.61
CA LEU A 182 -17.57 -2.39 -7.02
C LEU A 182 -17.48 -3.87 -6.60
N GLN A 183 -16.31 -4.49 -6.73
CA GLN A 183 -16.05 -5.85 -6.26
C GLN A 183 -16.30 -5.96 -4.75
N ARG A 184 -15.70 -5.06 -3.95
CA ARG A 184 -15.85 -5.04 -2.50
C ARG A 184 -17.29 -4.79 -2.05
N LEU A 185 -18.01 -3.86 -2.68
CA LEU A 185 -19.43 -3.63 -2.39
C LEU A 185 -20.32 -4.84 -2.72
N SER A 186 -20.04 -5.51 -3.85
CA SER A 186 -20.76 -6.72 -4.23
C SER A 186 -20.53 -7.86 -3.23
N GLU A 187 -19.30 -8.03 -2.78
CA GLU A 187 -18.94 -9.01 -1.76
C GLU A 187 -19.54 -8.64 -0.39
N ALA A 188 -19.45 -7.37 0.02
CA ALA A 188 -20.03 -6.87 1.26
C ALA A 188 -21.52 -7.17 1.37
N LYS A 189 -22.28 -7.03 0.28
CA LYS A 189 -23.71 -7.37 0.22
C LYS A 189 -23.99 -8.85 0.52
N ARG A 190 -23.04 -9.75 0.25
CA ARG A 190 -23.17 -11.21 0.54
C ARG A 190 -22.75 -11.56 1.96
N ILE A 191 -21.88 -10.75 2.57
CA ILE A 191 -21.32 -11.02 3.89
C ILE A 191 -22.17 -10.43 4.98
N LEU A 192 -22.72 -9.22 4.75
CA LEU A 192 -23.46 -8.44 5.75
C LEU A 192 -24.98 -8.68 5.69
N LYS A 193 -25.47 -9.56 4.81
CA LYS A 193 -26.85 -10.05 4.76
C LYS A 193 -26.97 -11.44 5.40
#